data_8b1799790dbd747a4abb136c10622661
#
_entry.id   8b1799790dbd747a4abb136c10622661
#
_cell.length_a   1.000
_cell.length_b   1.000
_cell.length_c   1.000
_cell.angle_alpha   90.00
_cell.angle_beta   90.00
_cell.angle_gamma   90.00
#
_symmetry.space_group_name_H-M   'P 1'
#
loop_
_entity.id
_entity.type
_entity.pdbx_description
1 polymer ?
#
loop_
_entity_poly.entity_id
_entity_poly.type
_entity_poly.pdbx_seq_one_letter_code
_entity_poly.pdbx_strand_id
1 'polypeptide(L)'
;MKKIFTLIILLSLTINYSQTKVSLKKNLISNIEDQKNDLIKISNKIWAAAEIAFQEKISSKTLIDYAKLNGFDVEVGVAQTPTAFVATYGSGKPVIGILGEFDALPGISQKAIPEKIALENGAAGHGCGHNLFGTASLGAAIAIKNLISSGKLKGTVKFFGTPAEEKYFGKLWMAREGLFNDLDICVDWHPADNIEADVQSSLALIDFKVEFFGQTAHASADPWNGKSASDALELYTHGINMYREHVKPTVRIHYHIQDGGQVVNVVPDYSRIWVRVRDIKREGMNEVYQHVKKMAEGAAIMANVDYKINLISGIHEILPNRVGGFAVQKNIEFLGDIKYSNEEMKFAYKIQEATEKPKLGIDGKIKPMRHTEEKPMGGSTDVGDVSFLVPVVRLGVTTAPKGTPWHSWAVVASGGMSIGHKGMIFASKALGMTMIDLFTNSKLREEIKKEFKLRKGNYVYEPMLPPGPPPIGEE
;
A
#
# COMPACT_ATOMS: atom_id res chain seq x y z
N MET A 1 36.88 32.00 31.11
CA MET A 1 35.50 32.40 31.35
C MET A 1 34.61 32.43 30.07
N LYS A 2 35.02 33.07 28.95
CA LYS A 2 34.19 33.11 27.71
C LYS A 2 33.82 31.72 27.14
N LYS A 3 34.72 30.74 27.13
CA LYS A 3 34.46 29.39 26.62
C LYS A 3 33.48 28.58 27.48
N ILE A 4 33.45 28.77 28.80
CA ILE A 4 32.53 28.08 29.70
C ILE A 4 31.12 28.70 29.58
N PHE A 5 31.02 30.01 29.38
CA PHE A 5 29.73 30.69 29.18
C PHE A 5 29.07 30.26 27.83
N THR A 6 29.86 30.13 26.79
CA THR A 6 29.37 29.65 25.48
C THR A 6 28.87 28.20 25.56
N LEU A 7 29.56 27.32 26.33
CA LEU A 7 29.16 25.92 26.50
C LEU A 7 27.86 25.80 27.30
N ILE A 8 27.67 26.63 28.36
CA ILE A 8 26.44 26.66 29.16
C ILE A 8 25.26 27.17 28.33
N ILE A 9 25.43 28.17 27.48
CA ILE A 9 24.38 28.67 26.58
C ILE A 9 24.01 27.64 25.55
N LEU A 10 24.96 26.95 24.95
CA LEU A 10 24.69 25.82 23.99
C LEU A 10 23.97 24.67 24.70
N LEU A 11 24.35 24.30 25.91
CA LEU A 11 23.69 23.25 26.69
C LEU A 11 22.24 23.64 27.05
N SER A 12 22.01 24.88 27.48
CA SER A 12 20.66 25.38 27.81
C SER A 12 19.74 25.48 26.59
N LEU A 13 20.27 25.84 25.42
CA LEU A 13 19.53 25.87 24.17
C LEU A 13 19.14 24.45 23.71
N THR A 14 20.03 23.46 23.83
CA THR A 14 19.72 22.08 23.49
C THR A 14 18.72 21.42 24.44
N ILE A 15 18.78 21.73 25.74
CA ILE A 15 17.83 21.28 26.76
C ILE A 15 16.45 21.87 26.50
N ASN A 16 16.35 23.16 26.24
CA ASN A 16 15.09 23.85 25.93
C ASN A 16 14.46 23.30 24.63
N TYR A 17 15.25 23.09 23.60
CA TYR A 17 14.77 22.52 22.33
C TYR A 17 14.24 21.10 22.51
N SER A 18 14.94 20.25 23.26
CA SER A 18 14.52 18.90 23.58
C SER A 18 13.22 18.85 24.40
N GLN A 19 13.09 19.70 25.41
CA GLN A 19 11.87 19.82 26.23
C GLN A 19 10.67 20.30 25.41
N THR A 20 10.87 21.27 24.51
CA THR A 20 9.83 21.76 23.61
C THR A 20 9.32 20.65 22.69
N LYS A 21 10.21 19.84 22.14
CA LYS A 21 9.85 18.73 21.24
C LYS A 21 9.06 17.62 21.97
N VAL A 22 9.48 17.24 23.18
CA VAL A 22 8.74 16.27 24.00
C VAL A 22 7.34 16.80 24.33
N SER A 23 7.21 18.10 24.62
CA SER A 23 5.92 18.75 24.87
C SER A 23 5.00 18.70 23.64
N LEU A 24 5.54 18.95 22.42
CA LEU A 24 4.78 18.83 21.17
C LEU A 24 4.26 17.42 20.96
N LYS A 25 5.10 16.40 21.18
CA LYS A 25 4.70 14.99 21.05
C LYS A 25 3.61 14.61 22.06
N LYS A 26 3.72 15.03 23.31
CA LYS A 26 2.67 14.80 24.32
C LYS A 26 1.35 15.49 23.96
N ASN A 27 1.41 16.73 23.45
CA ASN A 27 0.22 17.46 22.98
C ASN A 27 -0.45 16.74 21.80
N LEU A 28 0.33 16.24 20.83
CA LEU A 28 -0.17 15.45 19.71
C LEU A 28 -0.84 14.15 20.19
N ILE A 29 -0.22 13.42 21.12
CA ILE A 29 -0.79 12.19 21.69
C ILE A 29 -2.14 12.46 22.34
N SER A 30 -2.24 13.53 23.16
CA SER A 30 -3.52 13.93 23.76
C SER A 30 -4.57 14.25 22.69
N ASN A 31 -4.19 15.03 21.68
CA ASN A 31 -5.10 15.39 20.59
C ASN A 31 -5.65 14.17 19.82
N ILE A 32 -4.84 13.13 19.62
CA ILE A 32 -5.30 11.88 19.00
C ILE A 32 -6.19 11.07 19.95
N GLU A 33 -5.89 11.06 21.27
CA GLU A 33 -6.78 10.41 22.23
C GLU A 33 -8.16 11.09 22.31
N ASP A 34 -8.21 12.43 22.22
CA ASP A 34 -9.46 13.17 22.18
C ASP A 34 -10.31 12.83 20.96
N GLN A 35 -9.67 12.53 19.81
CA GLN A 35 -10.32 12.11 18.57
C GLN A 35 -10.63 10.60 18.49
N LYS A 36 -10.14 9.80 19.42
CA LYS A 36 -10.15 8.32 19.35
C LYS A 36 -11.51 7.73 19.00
N ASN A 37 -12.58 8.21 19.66
CA ASN A 37 -13.92 7.66 19.43
C ASN A 37 -14.45 7.99 18.03
N ASP A 38 -14.11 9.15 17.48
CA ASP A 38 -14.53 9.53 16.14
C ASP A 38 -13.72 8.77 15.08
N LEU A 39 -12.42 8.59 15.28
CA LEU A 39 -11.59 7.73 14.42
C LEU A 39 -12.11 6.28 14.41
N ILE A 40 -12.48 5.71 15.55
CA ILE A 40 -13.09 4.37 15.62
C ILE A 40 -14.41 4.31 14.83
N LYS A 41 -15.29 5.32 14.96
CA LYS A 41 -16.54 5.39 14.18
C LYS A 41 -16.29 5.47 12.68
N ILE A 42 -15.31 6.27 12.25
CA ILE A 42 -14.90 6.40 10.84
C ILE A 42 -14.39 5.08 10.31
N SER A 43 -13.45 4.45 11.00
CA SER A 43 -12.90 3.15 10.62
C SER A 43 -13.99 2.08 10.53
N ASN A 44 -14.90 2.02 11.50
CA ASN A 44 -16.01 1.06 11.49
C ASN A 44 -17.00 1.31 10.34
N LYS A 45 -17.22 2.58 9.96
CA LYS A 45 -18.08 2.92 8.82
C LYS A 45 -17.44 2.48 7.50
N ILE A 46 -16.13 2.67 7.33
CA ILE A 46 -15.35 2.20 6.16
C ILE A 46 -15.33 0.66 6.16
N TRP A 47 -15.07 0.03 7.31
CA TRP A 47 -15.09 -1.41 7.47
C TRP A 47 -16.42 -2.05 7.06
N ALA A 48 -17.54 -1.42 7.43
CA ALA A 48 -18.87 -1.90 7.08
C ALA A 48 -19.23 -1.65 5.60
N ALA A 49 -18.73 -0.57 4.99
CA ALA A 49 -18.93 -0.28 3.58
C ALA A 49 -18.16 -1.25 2.68
N ALA A 50 -16.95 -1.61 3.05
CA ALA A 50 -16.09 -2.61 2.38
C ALA A 50 -16.10 -2.50 0.85
N GLU A 51 -15.85 -1.30 0.33
CA GLU A 51 -15.94 -0.99 -1.10
C GLU A 51 -14.63 -1.35 -1.81
N ILE A 52 -14.74 -1.98 -2.98
CA ILE A 52 -13.58 -2.41 -3.77
C ILE A 52 -13.04 -1.28 -4.67
N ALA A 53 -11.89 -1.54 -5.28
CA ALA A 53 -11.12 -0.62 -6.11
C ALA A 53 -11.96 0.29 -7.02
N PHE A 54 -11.76 1.61 -6.91
CA PHE A 54 -12.46 2.71 -7.60
C PHE A 54 -13.98 2.80 -7.34
N GLN A 55 -14.51 2.01 -6.41
CA GLN A 55 -15.91 2.06 -5.99
C GLN A 55 -16.06 2.58 -4.54
N GLU A 56 -15.02 3.06 -3.91
CA GLU A 56 -14.89 3.46 -2.50
C GLU A 56 -15.62 4.80 -2.22
N LYS A 57 -16.90 4.92 -2.64
CA LYS A 57 -17.69 6.17 -2.55
C LYS A 57 -18.02 6.58 -1.12
N ILE A 58 -18.44 5.62 -0.28
CA ILE A 58 -18.76 5.86 1.13
C ILE A 58 -17.48 6.08 1.92
N SER A 59 -16.46 5.27 1.66
CA SER A 59 -15.17 5.30 2.35
C SER A 59 -14.45 6.62 2.10
N SER A 60 -14.27 7.01 0.83
CA SER A 60 -13.64 8.28 0.46
C SER A 60 -14.43 9.48 1.00
N LYS A 61 -15.77 9.49 0.80
CA LYS A 61 -16.62 10.56 1.32
C LYS A 61 -16.52 10.71 2.83
N THR A 62 -16.43 9.60 3.56
CA THR A 62 -16.30 9.61 5.04
C THR A 62 -15.00 10.29 5.49
N LEU A 63 -13.87 9.99 4.83
CA LEU A 63 -12.60 10.63 5.09
C LEU A 63 -12.58 12.10 4.65
N ILE A 64 -13.13 12.41 3.46
CA ILE A 64 -13.27 13.79 2.93
C ILE A 64 -14.08 14.66 3.86
N ASP A 65 -15.26 14.21 4.30
CA ASP A 65 -16.15 14.98 5.17
C ASP A 65 -15.43 15.26 6.51
N TYR A 66 -14.73 14.30 7.07
CA TYR A 66 -13.99 14.48 8.31
C TYR A 66 -12.77 15.41 8.16
N ALA A 67 -12.06 15.34 7.03
CA ALA A 67 -10.98 16.27 6.72
C ALA A 67 -11.51 17.73 6.61
N LYS A 68 -12.61 17.93 5.85
CA LYS A 68 -13.27 19.24 5.72
C LYS A 68 -13.76 19.77 7.05
N LEU A 69 -14.41 18.93 7.88
CA LEU A 69 -14.88 19.29 9.23
C LEU A 69 -13.72 19.79 10.09
N ASN A 70 -12.52 19.23 9.90
CA ASN A 70 -11.31 19.62 10.61
C ASN A 70 -10.54 20.77 9.93
N GLY A 71 -11.10 21.41 8.89
CA GLY A 71 -10.58 22.64 8.28
C GLY A 71 -9.47 22.44 7.25
N PHE A 72 -9.34 21.24 6.66
CA PHE A 72 -8.51 21.04 5.48
C PHE A 72 -9.17 21.62 4.23
N ASP A 73 -8.35 22.16 3.33
CA ASP A 73 -8.72 22.34 1.94
C ASP A 73 -8.63 21.00 1.22
N VAL A 74 -9.72 20.55 0.58
CA VAL A 74 -9.81 19.19 0.03
C VAL A 74 -10.17 19.24 -1.45
N GLU A 75 -9.21 18.84 -2.27
CA GLU A 75 -9.37 18.60 -3.70
C GLU A 75 -9.80 17.14 -3.94
N VAL A 76 -10.97 16.96 -4.55
CA VAL A 76 -11.60 15.65 -4.77
C VAL A 76 -11.59 15.29 -6.24
N GLY A 77 -11.48 14.01 -6.58
CA GLY A 77 -11.50 13.53 -7.96
C GLY A 77 -10.17 13.77 -8.68
N VAL A 78 -9.08 13.89 -7.94
CA VAL A 78 -7.73 14.07 -8.49
C VAL A 78 -7.33 12.88 -9.35
N ALA A 79 -6.43 13.10 -10.31
CA ALA A 79 -5.95 12.08 -11.23
C ALA A 79 -7.08 11.35 -12.00
N GLN A 80 -8.16 12.05 -12.31
CA GLN A 80 -9.36 11.50 -12.96
C GLN A 80 -9.98 10.30 -12.21
N THR A 81 -9.72 10.21 -10.92
CA THR A 81 -10.19 9.12 -10.04
C THR A 81 -11.19 9.68 -9.04
N PRO A 82 -12.51 9.40 -9.16
CA PRO A 82 -13.55 10.05 -8.35
C PRO A 82 -13.39 9.86 -6.83
N THR A 83 -12.76 8.78 -6.40
CA THR A 83 -12.56 8.44 -4.99
C THR A 83 -11.19 8.88 -4.45
N ALA A 84 -10.28 9.35 -5.32
CA ALA A 84 -9.00 9.93 -4.91
C ALA A 84 -9.17 11.39 -4.48
N PHE A 85 -8.42 11.82 -3.47
CA PHE A 85 -8.44 13.20 -3.00
C PHE A 85 -7.14 13.60 -2.30
N VAL A 86 -6.89 14.91 -2.23
CA VAL A 86 -5.79 15.48 -1.47
C VAL A 86 -6.35 16.51 -0.50
N ALA A 87 -6.07 16.34 0.80
CA ALA A 87 -6.44 17.29 1.84
C ALA A 87 -5.19 18.04 2.31
N THR A 88 -5.18 19.37 2.15
CA THR A 88 -4.02 20.22 2.40
C THR A 88 -4.32 21.20 3.55
N TYR A 89 -3.33 21.40 4.45
CA TYR A 89 -3.37 22.44 5.46
C TYR A 89 -1.99 23.06 5.70
N GLY A 90 -1.97 24.38 5.88
CA GLY A 90 -0.74 25.15 6.10
C GLY A 90 -0.17 25.72 4.81
N SER A 91 1.01 26.30 4.89
CA SER A 91 1.69 26.89 3.74
C SER A 91 3.21 26.88 3.91
N GLY A 92 3.93 26.89 2.78
CA GLY A 92 5.38 26.90 2.77
C GLY A 92 6.02 25.56 3.15
N LYS A 93 7.34 25.58 3.30
CA LYS A 93 8.17 24.39 3.56
C LYS A 93 8.39 24.17 5.07
N PRO A 94 8.57 22.91 5.52
CA PRO A 94 8.53 21.69 4.70
C PRO A 94 7.09 21.31 4.31
N VAL A 95 6.94 20.59 3.20
CA VAL A 95 5.70 19.93 2.77
C VAL A 95 5.82 18.45 3.10
N ILE A 96 5.05 17.98 4.07
CA ILE A 96 5.06 16.57 4.49
C ILE A 96 3.75 15.91 4.06
N GLY A 97 3.90 14.85 3.25
CA GLY A 97 2.79 14.00 2.81
C GLY A 97 2.53 12.85 3.78
N ILE A 98 1.29 12.37 3.79
CA ILE A 98 0.89 11.12 4.45
C ILE A 98 -0.11 10.39 3.56
N LEU A 99 0.10 9.08 3.35
CA LEU A 99 -0.77 8.24 2.53
C LEU A 99 -1.90 7.65 3.37
N GLY A 100 -3.04 7.39 2.73
CA GLY A 100 -4.19 6.75 3.37
C GLY A 100 -4.98 5.92 2.38
N GLU A 101 -4.90 4.59 2.48
CA GLU A 101 -5.66 3.60 1.71
C GLU A 101 -7.00 3.30 2.40
N PHE A 102 -8.01 2.88 1.61
CA PHE A 102 -9.37 2.62 2.12
C PHE A 102 -10.20 1.66 1.26
N ASP A 103 -9.57 0.97 0.30
CA ASP A 103 -10.21 -0.06 -0.52
C ASP A 103 -10.27 -1.42 0.18
N ALA A 104 -11.22 -2.27 -0.25
CA ALA A 104 -11.46 -3.60 0.28
C ALA A 104 -11.22 -4.68 -0.80
N LEU A 105 -11.14 -5.91 -0.36
CA LEU A 105 -10.97 -7.10 -1.20
C LEU A 105 -12.29 -7.84 -1.42
N PRO A 106 -12.58 -8.33 -2.64
CA PRO A 106 -13.81 -9.03 -2.94
C PRO A 106 -13.89 -10.41 -2.24
N GLY A 107 -15.11 -10.86 -1.94
CA GLY A 107 -15.41 -12.24 -1.55
C GLY A 107 -15.00 -12.65 -0.12
N ILE A 108 -14.56 -11.72 0.73
CA ILE A 108 -14.08 -12.03 2.09
C ILE A 108 -14.82 -11.28 3.19
N SER A 109 -16.09 -10.93 2.95
CA SER A 109 -16.96 -10.33 3.96
C SER A 109 -16.98 -11.18 5.24
N GLN A 110 -16.94 -10.52 6.39
CA GLN A 110 -16.79 -11.19 7.68
C GLN A 110 -17.36 -10.34 8.82
N LYS A 111 -17.98 -10.97 9.80
CA LYS A 111 -18.34 -10.33 11.08
C LYS A 111 -17.10 -10.13 11.95
N ALA A 112 -17.14 -9.13 12.83
CA ALA A 112 -16.04 -8.86 13.79
C ALA A 112 -16.05 -9.89 14.97
N ILE A 113 -16.03 -11.17 14.64
CA ILE A 113 -16.03 -12.32 15.56
C ILE A 113 -14.96 -13.33 15.16
N PRO A 114 -14.47 -14.19 16.06
CA PRO A 114 -13.38 -15.12 15.76
C PRO A 114 -13.83 -16.41 15.05
N GLU A 115 -15.05 -16.50 14.63
CA GLU A 115 -15.61 -17.56 13.80
C GLU A 115 -15.77 -17.08 12.35
N LYS A 116 -15.50 -17.94 11.35
CA LYS A 116 -15.66 -17.59 9.91
C LYS A 116 -17.14 -17.51 9.56
N ILE A 117 -17.75 -16.36 9.74
CA ILE A 117 -19.13 -16.05 9.40
C ILE A 117 -19.19 -14.76 8.63
N ALA A 118 -19.58 -14.83 7.36
CA ALA A 118 -19.74 -13.65 6.52
C ALA A 118 -20.78 -12.67 7.11
N LEU A 119 -20.53 -11.37 6.99
CA LEU A 119 -21.55 -10.36 7.24
C LEU A 119 -22.61 -10.40 6.13
N GLU A 120 -22.14 -10.54 4.88
CA GLU A 120 -22.94 -10.74 3.69
C GLU A 120 -22.20 -11.71 2.75
N ASN A 121 -22.87 -12.79 2.31
CA ASN A 121 -22.24 -13.83 1.50
C ASN A 121 -21.75 -13.28 0.15
N GLY A 122 -20.49 -13.54 -0.19
CA GLY A 122 -19.88 -13.09 -1.44
C GLY A 122 -19.47 -11.61 -1.47
N ALA A 123 -19.85 -10.81 -0.45
CA ALA A 123 -19.47 -9.41 -0.38
C ALA A 123 -17.97 -9.22 -0.04
N ALA A 124 -17.49 -8.00 -0.21
CA ALA A 124 -16.11 -7.62 0.06
C ALA A 124 -15.82 -7.45 1.58
N GLY A 125 -14.54 -7.39 1.94
CA GLY A 125 -14.09 -7.14 3.29
C GLY A 125 -12.67 -6.55 3.32
N HIS A 126 -12.33 -5.81 4.38
CA HIS A 126 -11.01 -5.21 4.57
C HIS A 126 -9.96 -6.23 5.02
N GLY A 127 -9.57 -7.14 4.10
CA GLY A 127 -8.60 -8.21 4.35
C GLY A 127 -7.14 -7.77 4.42
N CYS A 128 -6.88 -6.48 4.16
CA CYS A 128 -5.60 -5.82 4.35
C CYS A 128 -5.62 -4.74 5.45
N GLY A 129 -6.81 -4.45 5.99
CA GLY A 129 -6.98 -3.48 7.08
C GLY A 129 -6.97 -2.02 6.63
N HIS A 130 -7.27 -1.72 5.36
CA HIS A 130 -7.26 -0.36 4.83
C HIS A 130 -8.30 0.57 5.49
N ASN A 131 -9.38 0.02 6.08
CA ASN A 131 -10.27 0.80 6.94
C ASN A 131 -9.53 1.46 8.12
N LEU A 132 -8.53 0.78 8.67
CA LEU A 132 -7.66 1.30 9.74
C LEU A 132 -6.60 2.24 9.18
N PHE A 133 -6.05 1.90 8.00
CA PHE A 133 -4.94 2.60 7.37
C PHE A 133 -5.31 4.08 7.09
N GLY A 134 -6.30 4.32 6.26
CA GLY A 134 -6.72 5.67 5.89
C GLY A 134 -7.15 6.50 7.12
N THR A 135 -7.84 5.85 8.06
CA THR A 135 -8.33 6.50 9.28
C THR A 135 -7.19 6.94 10.21
N ALA A 136 -6.19 6.08 10.45
CA ALA A 136 -5.04 6.43 11.30
C ALA A 136 -4.23 7.57 10.69
N SER A 137 -4.00 7.52 9.38
CA SER A 137 -3.27 8.54 8.63
C SER A 137 -3.97 9.90 8.69
N LEU A 138 -5.29 9.93 8.53
CA LEU A 138 -6.08 11.17 8.66
C LEU A 138 -6.03 11.72 10.09
N GLY A 139 -6.15 10.86 11.11
CA GLY A 139 -6.02 11.25 12.51
C GLY A 139 -4.67 11.90 12.82
N ALA A 140 -3.56 11.35 12.29
CA ALA A 140 -2.23 11.93 12.39
C ALA A 140 -2.14 13.29 11.68
N ALA A 141 -2.69 13.41 10.47
CA ALA A 141 -2.71 14.66 9.71
C ALA A 141 -3.48 15.76 10.44
N ILE A 142 -4.64 15.45 11.04
CA ILE A 142 -5.44 16.39 11.84
C ILE A 142 -4.67 16.86 13.06
N ALA A 143 -3.99 15.96 13.77
CA ALA A 143 -3.21 16.33 14.94
C ALA A 143 -2.03 17.24 14.57
N ILE A 144 -1.37 17.03 13.44
CA ILE A 144 -0.34 17.93 12.89
C ILE A 144 -0.95 19.28 12.48
N LYS A 145 -2.09 19.26 11.78
CA LYS A 145 -2.84 20.48 11.42
C LYS A 145 -3.13 21.34 12.65
N ASN A 146 -3.55 20.73 13.76
CA ASN A 146 -3.82 21.45 15.00
C ASN A 146 -2.55 22.12 15.60
N LEU A 147 -1.38 21.50 15.44
CA LEU A 147 -0.10 22.11 15.82
C LEU A 147 0.30 23.27 14.87
N ILE A 148 0.01 23.16 13.58
CA ILE A 148 0.25 24.23 12.60
C ILE A 148 -0.69 25.40 12.89
N SER A 149 -1.99 25.15 13.07
CA SER A 149 -2.99 26.20 13.32
C SER A 149 -2.76 26.97 14.62
N SER A 150 -2.17 26.31 15.64
CA SER A 150 -1.78 26.96 16.89
C SER A 150 -0.40 27.65 16.84
N GLY A 151 0.23 27.74 15.67
CA GLY A 151 1.55 28.36 15.48
C GLY A 151 2.73 27.58 16.06
N LYS A 152 2.51 26.36 16.56
CA LYS A 152 3.55 25.51 17.15
C LYS A 152 4.41 24.80 16.11
N LEU A 153 3.90 24.60 14.89
CA LEU A 153 4.63 24.10 13.72
C LEU A 153 4.46 25.07 12.55
N LYS A 154 5.40 25.06 11.62
CA LYS A 154 5.35 25.81 10.35
C LYS A 154 5.59 24.87 9.18
N GLY A 155 4.86 25.06 8.10
CA GLY A 155 4.94 24.26 6.88
C GLY A 155 3.57 23.74 6.46
N THR A 156 3.56 22.75 5.57
CA THR A 156 2.34 22.19 4.95
C THR A 156 2.23 20.71 5.24
N VAL A 157 1.06 20.25 5.66
CA VAL A 157 0.68 18.85 5.72
C VAL A 157 -0.29 18.53 4.59
N LYS A 158 -0.04 17.43 3.86
CA LYS A 158 -0.93 16.89 2.81
C LYS A 158 -1.31 15.46 3.14
N PHE A 159 -2.60 15.19 3.30
CA PHE A 159 -3.13 13.84 3.37
C PHE A 159 -3.62 13.43 1.97
N PHE A 160 -3.13 12.29 1.50
CA PHE A 160 -3.51 11.71 0.21
C PHE A 160 -4.46 10.55 0.46
N GLY A 161 -5.72 10.71 0.09
CA GLY A 161 -6.66 9.61 0.03
C GLY A 161 -6.42 8.81 -1.25
N THR A 162 -5.85 7.62 -1.10
CA THR A 162 -5.34 6.80 -2.20
C THR A 162 -6.19 5.54 -2.36
N PRO A 163 -7.16 5.51 -3.32
CA PRO A 163 -8.01 4.37 -3.59
C PRO A 163 -7.30 3.26 -4.37
N ALA A 164 -7.92 2.09 -4.45
CA ALA A 164 -7.62 1.03 -5.41
C ALA A 164 -6.19 0.46 -5.34
N GLU A 165 -5.60 0.33 -4.14
CA GLU A 165 -4.28 -0.28 -3.96
C GLU A 165 -4.29 -1.75 -4.39
N GLU A 166 -5.35 -2.49 -4.06
CA GLU A 166 -5.46 -3.95 -4.20
C GLU A 166 -5.58 -4.44 -5.66
N LYS A 167 -6.01 -3.57 -6.59
CA LYS A 167 -6.27 -4.01 -7.98
C LYS A 167 -5.66 -3.12 -9.05
N TYR A 168 -5.88 -1.83 -9.01
CA TYR A 168 -5.53 -0.90 -10.10
C TYR A 168 -4.44 0.09 -9.74
N PHE A 169 -3.92 0.02 -8.49
CA PHE A 169 -2.80 0.81 -8.00
C PHE A 169 -3.02 2.32 -8.16
N GLY A 170 -3.96 2.86 -7.40
CA GLY A 170 -4.42 4.25 -7.52
C GLY A 170 -3.33 5.30 -7.39
N LYS A 171 -2.25 5.01 -6.63
CA LYS A 171 -1.12 5.92 -6.47
C LYS A 171 -0.32 6.13 -7.75
N LEU A 172 -0.35 5.18 -8.70
CA LEU A 172 0.30 5.36 -10.01
C LEU A 172 -0.39 6.45 -10.82
N TRP A 173 -1.73 6.49 -10.79
CA TRP A 173 -2.52 7.51 -11.48
C TRP A 173 -2.25 8.89 -10.88
N MET A 174 -2.18 8.97 -9.55
CA MET A 174 -1.82 10.19 -8.83
C MET A 174 -0.36 10.61 -9.11
N ALA A 175 0.57 9.65 -9.22
CA ALA A 175 1.97 9.88 -9.57
C ALA A 175 2.12 10.41 -11.01
N ARG A 176 1.34 9.87 -11.95
CA ARG A 176 1.31 10.33 -13.34
C ARG A 176 0.92 11.82 -13.47
N GLU A 177 -0.02 12.26 -12.64
CA GLU A 177 -0.45 13.66 -12.58
C GLU A 177 0.47 14.55 -11.69
N GLY A 178 1.56 13.99 -11.17
CA GLY A 178 2.58 14.73 -10.42
C GLY A 178 2.18 15.15 -9.02
N LEU A 179 1.14 14.56 -8.42
CA LEU A 179 0.57 14.97 -7.12
C LEU A 179 1.54 14.84 -5.94
N PHE A 180 2.61 14.06 -6.08
CA PHE A 180 3.64 13.87 -5.04
C PHE A 180 4.89 14.73 -5.24
N ASN A 181 4.99 15.51 -6.34
CA ASN A 181 6.24 16.16 -6.75
C ASN A 181 6.68 17.31 -5.84
N ASP A 182 5.77 17.96 -5.13
CA ASP A 182 6.06 19.08 -4.25
C ASP A 182 6.42 18.69 -2.82
N LEU A 183 6.31 17.40 -2.50
CA LEU A 183 6.61 16.87 -1.17
C LEU A 183 8.11 16.89 -0.85
N ASP A 184 8.43 17.18 0.40
CA ASP A 184 9.79 16.99 0.92
C ASP A 184 10.02 15.55 1.39
N ILE A 185 9.03 14.95 2.08
CA ILE A 185 9.02 13.58 2.58
C ILE A 185 7.57 13.13 2.67
N CYS A 186 7.32 11.84 2.42
CA CYS A 186 6.04 11.20 2.65
C CYS A 186 6.15 10.22 3.82
N VAL A 187 5.14 10.13 4.67
CA VAL A 187 5.04 9.09 5.69
C VAL A 187 3.95 8.10 5.32
N ASP A 188 4.16 6.84 5.71
CA ASP A 188 3.31 5.73 5.38
C ASP A 188 3.27 4.72 6.53
N TRP A 189 2.22 3.91 6.61
CA TRP A 189 2.18 2.78 7.53
C TRP A 189 1.36 1.65 6.94
N HIS A 190 1.51 0.46 7.48
CA HIS A 190 0.65 -0.65 7.06
C HIS A 190 0.19 -1.47 8.28
N PRO A 191 -1.09 -1.88 8.33
CA PRO A 191 -1.57 -2.91 9.25
C PRO A 191 -0.69 -4.16 9.17
N ALA A 192 -0.32 -4.72 10.32
CA ALA A 192 0.59 -5.86 10.41
C ALA A 192 0.23 -6.77 11.59
N ASP A 193 1.04 -7.80 11.82
CA ASP A 193 0.97 -8.67 13.01
C ASP A 193 2.12 -8.44 14.00
N ASN A 194 2.85 -7.33 13.81
CA ASN A 194 3.96 -6.87 14.65
C ASN A 194 4.07 -5.33 14.63
N ILE A 195 4.90 -4.76 15.52
CA ILE A 195 5.19 -3.31 15.55
C ILE A 195 6.66 -3.12 15.23
N GLU A 196 6.96 -2.47 14.10
CA GLU A 196 8.34 -2.18 13.69
C GLU A 196 8.43 -0.94 12.78
N ALA A 197 9.60 -0.27 12.82
CA ALA A 197 9.96 0.67 11.75
C ALA A 197 10.21 -0.15 10.47
N ASP A 198 9.39 0.08 9.44
CA ASP A 198 9.47 -0.70 8.21
C ASP A 198 10.52 -0.12 7.26
N VAL A 199 11.62 -0.83 7.13
CA VAL A 199 12.75 -0.52 6.24
C VAL A 199 12.97 -1.61 5.20
N GLN A 200 11.95 -2.37 4.89
CA GLN A 200 12.00 -3.44 3.88
C GLN A 200 11.55 -2.92 2.52
N SER A 201 12.06 -3.56 1.47
CA SER A 201 11.55 -3.41 0.12
C SER A 201 10.34 -4.32 -0.10
N SER A 202 9.60 -4.07 -1.19
CA SER A 202 8.55 -4.96 -1.72
C SER A 202 8.99 -5.59 -3.04
N LEU A 203 8.13 -6.42 -3.65
CA LEU A 203 8.35 -6.90 -5.00
C LEU A 203 7.82 -5.89 -6.02
N ALA A 204 8.60 -5.61 -7.07
CA ALA A 204 8.07 -5.03 -8.30
C ALA A 204 7.18 -6.06 -9.01
N LEU A 205 6.12 -5.60 -9.67
CA LEU A 205 5.27 -6.45 -10.49
C LEU A 205 4.78 -5.72 -11.75
N ILE A 206 4.40 -6.50 -12.76
CA ILE A 206 3.69 -6.01 -13.93
C ILE A 206 2.58 -6.98 -14.30
N ASP A 207 1.39 -6.42 -14.59
CA ASP A 207 0.19 -7.11 -15.02
C ASP A 207 -0.17 -6.74 -16.45
N PHE A 208 -0.45 -7.74 -17.28
CA PHE A 208 -0.89 -7.56 -18.67
C PHE A 208 -1.73 -8.72 -19.14
N LYS A 209 -2.55 -8.47 -20.18
CA LYS A 209 -3.31 -9.49 -20.88
C LYS A 209 -2.70 -9.71 -22.24
N VAL A 210 -2.67 -10.97 -22.70
CA VAL A 210 -2.37 -11.34 -24.07
C VAL A 210 -3.63 -11.91 -24.68
N GLU A 211 -3.99 -11.42 -25.85
CA GLU A 211 -5.13 -11.85 -26.63
C GLU A 211 -4.62 -12.38 -27.97
N PHE A 212 -5.14 -13.52 -28.41
CA PHE A 212 -4.86 -14.09 -29.71
C PHE A 212 -6.14 -14.11 -30.54
N PHE A 213 -6.01 -13.79 -31.84
CA PHE A 213 -7.13 -13.64 -32.76
C PHE A 213 -6.89 -14.54 -33.97
N GLY A 214 -7.74 -15.53 -34.14
CA GLY A 214 -7.65 -16.53 -35.17
C GLY A 214 -8.81 -16.50 -36.17
N GLN A 215 -9.22 -17.66 -36.63
CA GLN A 215 -10.32 -17.82 -37.58
C GLN A 215 -11.06 -19.12 -37.29
N THR A 216 -12.38 -19.06 -37.18
CA THR A 216 -13.21 -20.25 -36.99
C THR A 216 -13.23 -21.17 -38.23
N ALA A 217 -13.38 -22.46 -37.97
CA ALA A 217 -13.68 -23.49 -38.96
C ALA A 217 -14.37 -24.68 -38.27
N HIS A 218 -15.00 -25.56 -39.03
CA HIS A 218 -15.54 -26.82 -38.50
C HIS A 218 -14.39 -27.77 -38.16
N ALA A 219 -14.21 -28.08 -36.87
CA ALA A 219 -13.02 -28.79 -36.39
C ALA A 219 -12.80 -30.17 -37.00
N SER A 220 -13.84 -30.85 -37.55
CA SER A 220 -13.71 -32.16 -38.21
C SER A 220 -13.91 -32.12 -39.72
N ALA A 221 -14.65 -31.14 -40.26
CA ALA A 221 -14.94 -31.09 -41.68
C ALA A 221 -13.87 -30.38 -42.52
N ASP A 222 -13.41 -29.20 -42.02
CA ASP A 222 -12.48 -28.37 -42.77
C ASP A 222 -11.52 -27.57 -41.82
N PRO A 223 -10.87 -28.22 -40.84
CA PRO A 223 -10.01 -27.55 -39.88
C PRO A 223 -8.85 -26.77 -40.52
N TRP A 224 -8.43 -27.14 -41.73
CA TRP A 224 -7.38 -26.43 -42.48
C TRP A 224 -7.76 -25.02 -42.94
N ASN A 225 -9.04 -24.67 -42.88
CA ASN A 225 -9.54 -23.31 -43.10
C ASN A 225 -9.58 -22.45 -41.82
N GLY A 226 -9.33 -23.06 -40.65
CA GLY A 226 -9.26 -22.40 -39.37
C GLY A 226 -7.87 -21.95 -38.98
N LYS A 227 -7.80 -21.02 -38.04
CA LYS A 227 -6.58 -20.58 -37.32
C LYS A 227 -6.89 -20.58 -35.86
N SER A 228 -6.29 -21.49 -35.10
CA SER A 228 -6.66 -21.68 -33.68
C SER A 228 -5.95 -20.67 -32.75
N ALA A 229 -6.71 -19.77 -32.17
CA ALA A 229 -6.21 -18.91 -31.12
C ALA A 229 -5.85 -19.66 -29.82
N SER A 230 -6.50 -20.82 -29.60
CA SER A 230 -6.15 -21.69 -28.46
C SER A 230 -4.81 -22.38 -28.63
N ASP A 231 -4.41 -22.74 -29.86
CA ASP A 231 -3.08 -23.31 -30.10
C ASP A 231 -1.99 -22.28 -29.78
N ALA A 232 -2.20 -20.99 -30.14
CA ALA A 232 -1.29 -19.92 -29.75
C ALA A 232 -1.20 -19.78 -28.23
N LEU A 233 -2.33 -19.85 -27.53
CA LEU A 233 -2.39 -19.81 -26.08
C LEU A 233 -1.62 -20.98 -25.44
N GLU A 234 -1.78 -22.20 -25.94
CA GLU A 234 -1.06 -23.37 -25.44
C GLU A 234 0.45 -23.26 -25.70
N LEU A 235 0.88 -22.86 -26.89
CA LEU A 235 2.28 -22.61 -27.23
C LEU A 235 2.89 -21.54 -26.31
N TYR A 236 2.14 -20.46 -26.04
CA TYR A 236 2.57 -19.38 -25.16
C TYR A 236 2.73 -19.85 -23.72
N THR A 237 1.75 -20.55 -23.16
CA THR A 237 1.83 -21.07 -21.79
C THR A 237 2.91 -22.12 -21.64
N HIS A 238 3.11 -22.98 -22.66
CA HIS A 238 4.19 -23.96 -22.69
C HIS A 238 5.56 -23.27 -22.69
N GLY A 239 5.74 -22.24 -23.51
CA GLY A 239 6.94 -21.42 -23.53
C GLY A 239 7.24 -20.77 -22.18
N ILE A 240 6.24 -20.17 -21.53
CA ILE A 240 6.37 -19.59 -20.17
C ILE A 240 6.81 -20.68 -19.18
N ASN A 241 6.20 -21.87 -19.21
CA ASN A 241 6.52 -22.95 -18.28
C ASN A 241 7.96 -23.46 -18.46
N MET A 242 8.47 -23.53 -19.68
CA MET A 242 9.88 -23.84 -19.95
C MET A 242 10.82 -22.70 -19.47
N TYR A 243 10.44 -21.44 -19.71
CA TYR A 243 11.25 -20.28 -19.35
C TYR A 243 11.41 -20.13 -17.84
N ARG A 244 10.46 -20.61 -17.02
CA ARG A 244 10.57 -20.57 -15.56
C ARG A 244 11.83 -21.24 -15.02
N GLU A 245 12.39 -22.23 -15.72
CA GLU A 245 13.65 -22.87 -15.36
C GLU A 245 14.86 -21.94 -15.54
N HIS A 246 14.75 -20.93 -16.40
CA HIS A 246 15.85 -20.07 -16.84
C HIS A 246 15.79 -18.65 -16.30
N VAL A 247 14.92 -18.37 -15.33
CA VAL A 247 14.83 -17.08 -14.65
C VAL A 247 15.47 -17.12 -13.26
N LYS A 248 15.84 -15.97 -12.72
CA LYS A 248 16.38 -15.86 -11.36
C LYS A 248 15.40 -16.44 -10.33
N PRO A 249 15.87 -17.05 -9.23
CA PRO A 249 15.01 -17.61 -8.17
C PRO A 249 14.06 -16.60 -7.53
N THR A 250 14.32 -15.30 -7.68
CA THR A 250 13.49 -14.20 -7.18
C THR A 250 12.28 -13.89 -8.07
N VAL A 251 12.34 -14.32 -9.35
CA VAL A 251 11.27 -14.10 -10.33
C VAL A 251 10.09 -15.02 -10.06
N ARG A 252 8.88 -14.50 -10.26
CA ARG A 252 7.65 -15.29 -10.32
C ARG A 252 6.86 -14.89 -11.56
N ILE A 253 6.40 -15.88 -12.32
CA ILE A 253 5.52 -15.68 -13.47
C ILE A 253 4.24 -16.46 -13.19
N HIS A 254 3.14 -15.73 -13.04
CA HIS A 254 1.79 -16.29 -12.85
C HIS A 254 0.96 -16.02 -14.09
N TYR A 255 0.01 -16.91 -14.38
CA TYR A 255 -1.00 -16.62 -15.40
C TYR A 255 -2.34 -17.26 -15.06
N HIS A 256 -3.39 -16.69 -15.62
CA HIS A 256 -4.75 -17.20 -15.58
C HIS A 256 -5.35 -17.14 -16.97
N ILE A 257 -5.76 -18.29 -17.50
CA ILE A 257 -6.48 -18.37 -18.78
C ILE A 257 -7.89 -17.86 -18.53
N GLN A 258 -8.26 -16.77 -19.20
CA GLN A 258 -9.57 -16.13 -19.07
C GLN A 258 -10.53 -16.60 -20.16
N ASP A 259 -10.02 -16.93 -21.35
CA ASP A 259 -10.77 -17.49 -22.46
C ASP A 259 -9.87 -18.44 -23.25
N GLY A 260 -10.33 -19.65 -23.52
CA GLY A 260 -9.64 -20.70 -24.27
C GLY A 260 -10.51 -21.29 -25.39
N GLY A 261 -11.59 -20.63 -25.77
CA GLY A 261 -12.59 -21.11 -26.72
C GLY A 261 -13.86 -21.65 -26.05
N GLN A 262 -14.94 -21.82 -26.82
CA GLN A 262 -16.28 -22.08 -26.30
C GLN A 262 -16.74 -23.54 -26.46
N VAL A 263 -16.47 -24.18 -27.60
CA VAL A 263 -16.99 -25.48 -27.95
C VAL A 263 -15.94 -26.33 -28.70
N VAL A 264 -15.98 -27.66 -28.54
CA VAL A 264 -14.96 -28.59 -29.04
C VAL A 264 -14.97 -28.78 -30.55
N ASN A 265 -16.08 -28.53 -31.20
CA ASN A 265 -16.28 -28.78 -32.64
C ASN A 265 -16.11 -27.57 -33.55
N VAL A 266 -15.63 -26.45 -32.98
CA VAL A 266 -15.28 -25.21 -33.70
C VAL A 266 -13.84 -24.83 -33.36
N VAL A 267 -13.02 -24.55 -34.38
CA VAL A 267 -11.68 -24.00 -34.20
C VAL A 267 -11.81 -22.64 -33.56
N PRO A 268 -11.21 -22.38 -32.36
CA PRO A 268 -11.39 -21.12 -31.63
C PRO A 268 -10.70 -19.95 -32.36
N ASP A 269 -11.43 -18.87 -32.59
CA ASP A 269 -10.94 -17.63 -33.20
C ASP A 269 -10.49 -16.59 -32.20
N TYR A 270 -10.68 -16.84 -30.89
CA TYR A 270 -10.28 -15.96 -29.82
C TYR A 270 -9.79 -16.75 -28.60
N SER A 271 -8.70 -16.26 -27.98
CA SER A 271 -8.29 -16.68 -26.64
C SER A 271 -7.64 -15.53 -25.87
N ARG A 272 -7.69 -15.60 -24.54
CA ARG A 272 -7.14 -14.57 -23.66
C ARG A 272 -6.53 -15.13 -22.40
N ILE A 273 -5.36 -14.60 -22.05
CA ILE A 273 -4.63 -14.94 -20.83
C ILE A 273 -4.19 -13.68 -20.10
N TRP A 274 -4.37 -13.66 -18.78
CA TRP A 274 -3.82 -12.64 -17.89
C TRP A 274 -2.52 -13.17 -17.31
N VAL A 275 -1.45 -12.39 -17.44
CA VAL A 275 -0.10 -12.73 -16.98
C VAL A 275 0.37 -11.70 -15.99
N ARG A 276 1.03 -12.16 -14.91
CA ARG A 276 1.69 -11.33 -13.91
C ARG A 276 3.14 -11.79 -13.76
N VAL A 277 4.08 -10.84 -13.89
CA VAL A 277 5.51 -11.04 -13.61
C VAL A 277 5.88 -10.28 -12.37
N ARG A 278 6.66 -10.89 -11.46
CA ARG A 278 7.22 -10.27 -10.27
C ARG A 278 8.71 -10.51 -10.17
N ASP A 279 9.45 -9.54 -9.62
CA ASP A 279 10.83 -9.72 -9.15
C ASP A 279 11.09 -8.77 -7.97
N ILE A 280 12.22 -8.96 -7.30
CA ILE A 280 12.66 -8.09 -6.19
C ILE A 280 13.08 -6.69 -6.66
N LYS A 281 13.30 -6.51 -7.96
CA LYS A 281 13.68 -5.26 -8.63
C LYS A 281 12.95 -5.10 -9.95
N ARG A 282 12.54 -3.86 -10.25
CA ARG A 282 11.88 -3.50 -11.52
C ARG A 282 12.72 -3.84 -12.76
N GLU A 283 14.06 -3.75 -12.67
CA GLU A 283 14.92 -4.09 -13.80
C GLU A 283 14.77 -5.57 -14.21
N GLY A 284 14.85 -6.49 -13.22
CA GLY A 284 14.68 -7.91 -13.46
C GLY A 284 13.26 -8.26 -13.89
N MET A 285 12.26 -7.63 -13.28
CA MET A 285 10.86 -7.77 -13.67
C MET A 285 10.65 -7.33 -15.14
N ASN A 286 11.19 -6.18 -15.53
CA ASN A 286 11.05 -5.67 -16.91
C ASN A 286 11.80 -6.54 -17.92
N GLU A 287 13.00 -7.05 -17.59
CA GLU A 287 13.75 -7.99 -18.43
C GLU A 287 12.87 -9.20 -18.78
N VAL A 288 12.26 -9.82 -17.77
CA VAL A 288 11.36 -10.97 -17.95
C VAL A 288 10.10 -10.57 -18.72
N TYR A 289 9.49 -9.43 -18.43
CA TYR A 289 8.33 -8.91 -19.17
C TYR A 289 8.61 -8.78 -20.68
N GLN A 290 9.75 -8.17 -21.05
CA GLN A 290 10.11 -8.03 -22.46
C GLN A 290 10.31 -9.40 -23.14
N HIS A 291 10.84 -10.39 -22.43
CA HIS A 291 11.01 -11.73 -22.99
C HIS A 291 9.68 -12.46 -23.16
N VAL A 292 8.81 -12.38 -22.17
CA VAL A 292 7.47 -12.99 -22.21
C VAL A 292 6.59 -12.37 -23.31
N LYS A 293 6.77 -11.07 -23.61
CA LYS A 293 6.14 -10.44 -24.80
C LYS A 293 6.60 -11.06 -26.11
N LYS A 294 7.91 -11.30 -26.30
CA LYS A 294 8.46 -11.96 -27.50
C LYS A 294 7.95 -13.39 -27.63
N MET A 295 7.70 -14.08 -26.51
CA MET A 295 7.09 -15.41 -26.53
C MET A 295 5.66 -15.37 -27.09
N ALA A 296 4.87 -14.34 -26.75
CA ALA A 296 3.52 -14.17 -27.30
C ALA A 296 3.57 -13.95 -28.83
N GLU A 297 4.52 -13.14 -29.31
CA GLU A 297 4.78 -12.97 -30.75
C GLU A 297 5.15 -14.30 -31.41
N GLY A 298 6.09 -15.05 -30.82
CA GLY A 298 6.50 -16.36 -31.34
C GLY A 298 5.34 -17.37 -31.39
N ALA A 299 4.49 -17.41 -30.36
CA ALA A 299 3.31 -18.28 -30.33
C ALA A 299 2.29 -17.88 -31.42
N ALA A 300 2.06 -16.60 -31.64
CA ALA A 300 1.19 -16.10 -32.70
C ALA A 300 1.70 -16.47 -34.10
N ILE A 301 3.01 -16.36 -34.34
CA ILE A 301 3.64 -16.76 -35.60
C ILE A 301 3.45 -18.27 -35.83
N MET A 302 3.73 -19.11 -34.83
CA MET A 302 3.61 -20.57 -34.92
C MET A 302 2.18 -21.05 -35.23
N ALA A 303 1.18 -20.39 -34.59
CA ALA A 303 -0.24 -20.71 -34.80
C ALA A 303 -0.88 -19.97 -35.99
N ASN A 304 -0.13 -19.10 -36.70
CA ASN A 304 -0.60 -18.26 -37.81
C ASN A 304 -1.83 -17.40 -37.43
N VAL A 305 -1.78 -16.77 -36.27
CA VAL A 305 -2.83 -15.88 -35.73
C VAL A 305 -2.29 -14.46 -35.43
N ASP A 306 -3.18 -13.50 -35.26
CA ASP A 306 -2.82 -12.17 -34.75
C ASP A 306 -2.78 -12.18 -33.22
N TYR A 307 -2.07 -11.19 -32.62
CA TYR A 307 -2.03 -11.04 -31.17
C TYR A 307 -2.04 -9.58 -30.74
N LYS A 308 -2.46 -9.36 -29.50
CA LYS A 308 -2.42 -8.05 -28.84
C LYS A 308 -1.98 -8.21 -27.39
N ILE A 309 -1.14 -7.29 -26.91
CA ILE A 309 -0.73 -7.21 -25.52
C ILE A 309 -1.29 -5.93 -24.92
N ASN A 310 -2.10 -6.08 -23.87
CA ASN A 310 -2.72 -4.98 -23.15
C ASN A 310 -2.09 -4.88 -21.75
N LEU A 311 -1.30 -3.83 -21.51
CA LEU A 311 -0.81 -3.52 -20.17
C LEU A 311 -1.99 -3.17 -19.27
N ILE A 312 -2.06 -3.75 -18.08
CA ILE A 312 -3.02 -3.36 -17.05
C ILE A 312 -2.36 -2.31 -16.15
N SER A 313 -1.24 -2.67 -15.53
CA SER A 313 -0.44 -1.78 -14.68
C SER A 313 0.86 -2.47 -14.27
N GLY A 314 1.81 -1.69 -13.78
CA GLY A 314 2.99 -2.25 -13.11
C GLY A 314 3.46 -1.33 -12.00
N ILE A 315 3.98 -1.89 -10.93
CA ILE A 315 4.48 -1.15 -9.77
C ILE A 315 5.94 -1.44 -9.49
N HIS A 316 6.60 -0.43 -8.95
CA HIS A 316 7.99 -0.51 -8.52
C HIS A 316 8.10 -1.20 -7.15
N GLU A 317 9.26 -1.78 -6.88
CA GLU A 317 9.61 -2.15 -5.51
C GLU A 317 9.73 -0.90 -4.63
N ILE A 318 9.50 -1.03 -3.32
CA ILE A 318 9.74 0.08 -2.38
C ILE A 318 11.24 0.38 -2.29
N LEU A 319 11.56 1.66 -2.34
CA LEU A 319 12.88 2.20 -2.07
C LEU A 319 12.98 2.56 -0.57
N PRO A 320 13.58 1.70 0.30
CA PRO A 320 13.58 1.92 1.74
C PRO A 320 14.38 3.15 2.15
N ASN A 321 13.99 3.77 3.28
CA ASN A 321 14.74 4.86 3.90
C ASN A 321 15.05 4.52 5.36
N ARG A 322 16.29 4.13 5.65
CA ARG A 322 16.70 3.71 6.99
C ARG A 322 16.87 4.88 7.95
N VAL A 323 17.33 6.04 7.45
CA VAL A 323 17.44 7.26 8.27
C VAL A 323 16.08 7.66 8.79
N GLY A 324 15.05 7.63 7.92
CA GLY A 324 13.65 7.83 8.32
C GLY A 324 13.17 6.74 9.29
N GLY A 325 13.53 5.48 9.02
CA GLY A 325 13.22 4.34 9.89
C GLY A 325 13.75 4.51 11.32
N PHE A 326 14.95 5.06 11.53
CA PHE A 326 15.46 5.37 12.87
C PHE A 326 14.62 6.42 13.59
N ALA A 327 14.06 7.40 12.88
CA ALA A 327 13.15 8.37 13.48
C ALA A 327 11.82 7.72 13.90
N VAL A 328 11.27 6.82 13.08
CA VAL A 328 10.09 6.01 13.42
C VAL A 328 10.37 5.14 14.64
N GLN A 329 11.50 4.40 14.66
CA GLN A 329 11.87 3.51 15.76
C GLN A 329 11.88 4.24 17.10
N LYS A 330 12.51 5.42 17.18
CA LYS A 330 12.51 6.24 18.39
C LYS A 330 11.11 6.66 18.84
N ASN A 331 10.21 6.88 17.90
CA ASN A 331 8.84 7.30 18.20
C ASN A 331 7.96 6.16 18.70
N ILE A 332 8.07 4.96 18.10
CA ILE A 332 7.35 3.79 18.61
C ILE A 332 7.89 3.37 19.99
N GLU A 333 9.19 3.41 20.22
CA GLU A 333 9.81 3.16 21.53
C GLU A 333 9.34 4.17 22.60
N PHE A 334 9.16 5.44 22.23
CA PHE A 334 8.60 6.47 23.12
C PHE A 334 7.16 6.15 23.52
N LEU A 335 6.35 5.58 22.62
CA LEU A 335 4.97 5.19 22.91
C LEU A 335 4.90 3.94 23.81
N GLY A 336 5.87 3.04 23.70
CA GLY A 336 5.88 1.76 24.39
C GLY A 336 4.92 0.74 23.76
N ASP A 337 4.92 -0.47 24.31
CA ASP A 337 4.16 -1.61 23.80
C ASP A 337 2.63 -1.41 23.87
N ILE A 338 1.92 -1.95 22.88
CA ILE A 338 0.45 -2.05 22.94
C ILE A 338 0.06 -3.15 23.94
N LYS A 339 -0.85 -2.82 24.86
CA LYS A 339 -1.38 -3.79 25.81
C LYS A 339 -2.75 -4.31 25.37
N TYR A 340 -2.88 -5.61 25.34
CA TYR A 340 -4.11 -6.33 24.98
C TYR A 340 -4.76 -6.96 26.21
N SER A 341 -6.10 -6.99 26.24
CA SER A 341 -6.86 -7.62 27.32
C SER A 341 -6.90 -9.14 27.17
N ASN A 342 -7.36 -9.82 28.23
CA ASN A 342 -7.56 -11.27 28.20
C ASN A 342 -8.62 -11.68 27.16
N GLU A 343 -9.64 -10.85 26.93
CA GLU A 343 -10.69 -11.08 25.92
C GLU A 343 -10.12 -10.98 24.52
N GLU A 344 -9.25 -9.99 24.25
CA GLU A 344 -8.55 -9.85 22.97
C GLU A 344 -7.61 -11.03 22.72
N MET A 345 -6.90 -11.49 23.74
CA MET A 345 -6.05 -12.69 23.64
C MET A 345 -6.86 -13.95 23.37
N LYS A 346 -8.03 -14.13 24.02
CA LYS A 346 -8.95 -15.24 23.73
C LYS A 346 -9.47 -15.19 22.29
N PHE A 347 -9.84 -14.00 21.80
CA PHE A 347 -10.22 -13.80 20.40
C PHE A 347 -9.07 -14.24 19.46
N ALA A 348 -7.85 -13.80 19.74
CA ALA A 348 -6.67 -14.15 18.95
C ALA A 348 -6.42 -15.65 18.88
N TYR A 349 -6.51 -16.35 20.02
CA TYR A 349 -6.33 -17.81 20.05
C TYR A 349 -7.39 -18.55 19.24
N LYS A 350 -8.66 -18.08 19.22
CA LYS A 350 -9.72 -18.65 18.40
C LYS A 350 -9.47 -18.42 16.90
N ILE A 351 -9.03 -17.20 16.51
CA ILE A 351 -8.62 -16.90 15.12
C ILE A 351 -7.49 -17.84 14.68
N GLN A 352 -6.46 -18.01 15.52
CA GLN A 352 -5.31 -18.86 15.23
C GLN A 352 -5.71 -20.33 15.10
N GLU A 353 -6.61 -20.81 15.96
CA GLU A 353 -7.19 -22.16 15.88
C GLU A 353 -7.99 -22.34 14.57
N ALA A 354 -8.89 -21.43 14.25
CA ALA A 354 -9.73 -21.48 13.06
C ALA A 354 -8.94 -21.31 11.73
N THR A 355 -7.74 -20.75 11.79
CA THR A 355 -6.83 -20.59 10.63
C THR A 355 -5.67 -21.60 10.65
N GLU A 356 -5.70 -22.59 11.54
CA GLU A 356 -4.66 -23.61 11.68
C GLU A 356 -3.26 -23.04 11.90
N LYS A 357 -3.17 -21.94 12.67
CA LYS A 357 -1.92 -21.29 13.05
C LYS A 357 -1.55 -21.55 14.50
N PRO A 358 -0.25 -21.51 14.84
CA PRO A 358 0.18 -21.61 16.24
C PRO A 358 -0.49 -20.58 17.13
N LYS A 359 -0.92 -20.96 18.33
CA LYS A 359 -1.57 -20.09 19.34
C LYS A 359 -0.56 -19.14 19.99
N LEU A 360 -0.08 -18.14 19.25
CA LEU A 360 0.89 -17.15 19.69
C LEU A 360 0.26 -15.88 20.29
N GLY A 361 -1.08 -15.75 20.18
CA GLY A 361 -1.80 -14.56 20.63
C GLY A 361 -1.54 -13.33 19.76
N ILE A 362 -1.45 -12.15 20.41
CA ILE A 362 -1.23 -10.87 19.74
C ILE A 362 0.15 -10.34 20.16
N ASP A 363 0.96 -9.95 19.18
CA ASP A 363 2.27 -9.35 19.44
C ASP A 363 2.16 -7.82 19.53
N GLY A 364 2.07 -7.31 20.74
CA GLY A 364 2.06 -5.87 21.02
C GLY A 364 3.43 -5.28 21.31
N LYS A 365 4.50 -6.09 21.24
CA LYS A 365 5.87 -5.64 21.54
C LYS A 365 6.49 -4.94 20.34
N ILE A 366 7.18 -3.85 20.63
CA ILE A 366 7.98 -3.15 19.63
C ILE A 366 9.20 -3.99 19.26
N LYS A 367 9.36 -4.25 17.97
CA LYS A 367 10.55 -4.92 17.45
C LYS A 367 11.67 -3.91 17.23
N PRO A 368 12.93 -4.29 17.45
CA PRO A 368 14.05 -3.48 17.03
C PRO A 368 14.06 -3.35 15.51
N MET A 369 14.44 -2.17 15.01
CA MET A 369 14.59 -1.96 13.58
C MET A 369 15.61 -2.96 13.00
N ARG A 370 15.28 -3.58 11.87
CA ARG A 370 16.16 -4.58 11.22
C ARG A 370 17.50 -3.98 10.84
N HIS A 371 18.57 -4.70 11.11
CA HIS A 371 19.93 -4.25 10.81
C HIS A 371 20.27 -4.34 9.32
N THR A 372 19.74 -5.34 8.65
CA THR A 372 19.96 -5.59 7.21
C THR A 372 18.65 -5.45 6.44
N GLU A 373 18.75 -5.07 5.17
CA GLU A 373 17.64 -5.19 4.23
C GLU A 373 17.49 -6.66 3.90
N GLU A 374 16.48 -7.30 4.51
CA GLU A 374 16.12 -8.66 4.15
C GLU A 374 15.44 -8.65 2.78
N LYS A 375 15.49 -9.80 2.09
CA LYS A 375 14.73 -9.99 0.85
C LYS A 375 13.25 -9.70 1.10
N PRO A 376 12.57 -9.02 0.17
CA PRO A 376 11.15 -8.72 0.33
C PRO A 376 10.35 -10.00 0.56
N MET A 377 9.42 -9.96 1.51
CA MET A 377 8.62 -11.11 1.93
C MET A 377 7.39 -11.37 1.02
N GLY A 378 7.51 -11.16 -0.29
CA GLY A 378 6.52 -11.60 -1.27
C GLY A 378 5.36 -10.63 -1.55
N GLY A 379 5.21 -9.55 -0.80
CA GLY A 379 4.20 -8.52 -1.03
C GLY A 379 4.63 -7.49 -2.08
N SER A 380 3.64 -6.84 -2.70
CA SER A 380 3.83 -5.71 -3.61
C SER A 380 2.85 -4.63 -3.19
N THR A 381 3.20 -3.35 -3.35
CA THR A 381 2.32 -2.20 -3.10
C THR A 381 2.71 -1.02 -3.98
N ASP A 382 1.75 -0.24 -4.40
CA ASP A 382 1.97 0.97 -5.20
C ASP A 382 2.60 2.14 -4.41
N VAL A 383 2.82 1.99 -3.10
CA VAL A 383 3.71 2.85 -2.31
C VAL A 383 5.15 2.80 -2.87
N GLY A 384 5.53 1.69 -3.53
CA GLY A 384 6.78 1.58 -4.27
C GLY A 384 6.98 2.74 -5.23
N ASP A 385 5.98 3.06 -6.03
CA ASP A 385 6.01 4.15 -7.02
C ASP A 385 6.19 5.52 -6.37
N VAL A 386 5.47 5.81 -5.28
CA VAL A 386 5.66 7.04 -4.50
C VAL A 386 7.10 7.12 -3.97
N SER A 387 7.68 5.97 -3.56
CA SER A 387 9.04 5.91 -3.01
C SER A 387 10.15 6.24 -4.02
N PHE A 388 9.86 6.24 -5.33
CA PHE A 388 10.78 6.70 -6.37
C PHE A 388 10.61 8.19 -6.73
N LEU A 389 9.55 8.83 -6.27
CA LEU A 389 9.30 10.27 -6.44
C LEU A 389 9.80 11.07 -5.24
N VAL A 390 9.50 10.61 -4.05
CA VAL A 390 9.80 11.27 -2.77
C VAL A 390 10.27 10.23 -1.74
N PRO A 391 11.18 10.58 -0.79
CA PRO A 391 11.52 9.66 0.29
C PRO A 391 10.28 9.29 1.08
N VAL A 392 10.04 7.97 1.26
CA VAL A 392 8.95 7.44 2.08
C VAL A 392 9.51 6.86 3.37
N VAL A 393 8.88 7.22 4.49
CA VAL A 393 9.23 6.75 5.84
C VAL A 393 8.08 5.91 6.37
N ARG A 394 8.34 4.65 6.72
CA ARG A 394 7.30 3.63 6.90
C ARG A 394 7.27 2.99 8.28
N LEU A 395 6.08 2.49 8.66
CA LEU A 395 5.77 1.86 9.94
C LEU A 395 4.84 0.66 9.73
N GLY A 396 5.14 -0.48 10.35
CA GLY A 396 4.19 -1.59 10.54
C GLY A 396 3.61 -1.58 11.95
N VAL A 397 2.30 -1.81 12.11
CA VAL A 397 1.65 -1.88 13.42
C VAL A 397 0.71 -3.06 13.53
N THR A 398 0.76 -3.76 14.66
CA THR A 398 -0.12 -4.88 14.98
C THR A 398 -1.60 -4.48 14.95
N THR A 399 -2.37 -5.08 14.07
CA THR A 399 -3.83 -4.94 13.93
C THR A 399 -4.55 -6.29 13.88
N ALA A 400 -3.79 -7.39 13.85
CA ALA A 400 -4.31 -8.76 13.82
C ALA A 400 -3.45 -9.68 14.70
N PRO A 401 -3.94 -10.87 15.07
CA PRO A 401 -3.17 -11.88 15.81
C PRO A 401 -1.90 -12.31 15.06
N LYS A 402 -0.88 -12.74 15.82
CA LYS A 402 0.40 -13.18 15.24
C LYS A 402 0.21 -14.37 14.28
N GLY A 403 0.77 -14.25 13.05
CA GLY A 403 0.69 -15.28 12.02
C GLY A 403 -0.66 -15.33 11.29
N THR A 404 -1.55 -14.36 11.49
CA THR A 404 -2.82 -14.28 10.73
C THR A 404 -2.53 -14.19 9.22
N PRO A 405 -3.15 -15.04 8.38
CA PRO A 405 -3.03 -14.93 6.94
C PRO A 405 -3.64 -13.61 6.46
N TRP A 406 -2.86 -12.81 5.73
CA TRP A 406 -3.39 -11.61 5.07
C TRP A 406 -4.32 -11.97 3.91
N HIS A 407 -5.13 -11.02 3.47
CA HIS A 407 -6.18 -11.20 2.47
C HIS A 407 -7.18 -12.31 2.86
N SER A 408 -7.49 -12.40 4.14
CA SER A 408 -8.40 -13.40 4.68
C SER A 408 -9.46 -12.80 5.60
N TRP A 409 -10.52 -13.59 5.84
CA TRP A 409 -11.59 -13.27 6.77
C TRP A 409 -11.07 -12.93 8.19
N ALA A 410 -9.94 -13.49 8.59
CA ALA A 410 -9.37 -13.29 9.93
C ALA A 410 -8.83 -11.88 10.14
N VAL A 411 -8.27 -11.25 9.08
CA VAL A 411 -7.88 -9.83 9.11
C VAL A 411 -9.13 -8.95 9.15
N VAL A 412 -10.16 -9.25 8.35
CA VAL A 412 -11.44 -8.51 8.37
C VAL A 412 -12.05 -8.54 9.76
N ALA A 413 -12.11 -9.71 10.41
CA ALA A 413 -12.63 -9.87 11.77
C ALA A 413 -11.87 -9.01 12.78
N SER A 414 -10.53 -8.99 12.69
CA SER A 414 -9.65 -8.24 13.60
C SER A 414 -9.73 -6.72 13.37
N GLY A 415 -9.89 -6.29 12.11
CA GLY A 415 -10.00 -4.88 11.72
C GLY A 415 -11.27 -4.19 12.20
N GLY A 416 -12.35 -4.93 12.43
CA GLY A 416 -13.64 -4.43 12.94
C GLY A 416 -13.74 -4.39 14.47
N MET A 417 -12.67 -4.70 15.22
CA MET A 417 -12.70 -4.78 16.68
C MET A 417 -11.53 -4.04 17.35
N SER A 418 -11.49 -4.10 18.69
CA SER A 418 -10.53 -3.35 19.51
C SER A 418 -9.05 -3.66 19.21
N ILE A 419 -8.71 -4.85 18.70
CA ILE A 419 -7.34 -5.21 18.27
C ILE A 419 -6.91 -4.26 17.15
N GLY A 420 -7.70 -4.18 16.09
CA GLY A 420 -7.47 -3.25 14.98
C GLY A 420 -7.47 -1.79 15.42
N HIS A 421 -8.46 -1.39 16.24
CA HIS A 421 -8.58 -0.01 16.73
C HIS A 421 -7.38 0.43 17.57
N LYS A 422 -6.83 -0.43 18.44
CA LYS A 422 -5.61 -0.12 19.21
C LYS A 422 -4.41 0.10 18.29
N GLY A 423 -4.24 -0.77 17.29
CA GLY A 423 -3.18 -0.59 16.28
C GLY A 423 -3.34 0.70 15.49
N MET A 424 -4.56 1.02 15.05
CA MET A 424 -4.90 2.26 14.35
C MET A 424 -4.52 3.51 15.15
N ILE A 425 -4.92 3.58 16.42
CA ILE A 425 -4.61 4.74 17.29
C ILE A 425 -3.10 4.82 17.58
N PHE A 426 -2.44 3.69 17.77
CA PHE A 426 -0.99 3.64 17.93
C PHE A 426 -0.27 4.16 16.67
N ALA A 427 -0.69 3.71 15.47
CA ALA A 427 -0.14 4.16 14.20
C ALA A 427 -0.32 5.67 14.01
N SER A 428 -1.52 6.21 14.28
CA SER A 428 -1.80 7.64 14.21
C SER A 428 -0.83 8.45 15.08
N LYS A 429 -0.57 8.02 16.33
CA LYS A 429 0.39 8.67 17.23
C LYS A 429 1.83 8.59 16.72
N ALA A 430 2.27 7.40 16.29
CA ALA A 430 3.64 7.18 15.81
C ALA A 430 3.93 8.01 14.55
N LEU A 431 2.99 8.02 13.59
CA LEU A 431 3.07 8.83 12.38
C LEU A 431 3.13 10.34 12.71
N GLY A 432 2.19 10.83 13.53
CA GLY A 432 2.16 12.23 13.93
C GLY A 432 3.43 12.67 14.66
N MET A 433 3.97 11.84 15.56
CA MET A 433 5.24 12.12 16.24
C MET A 433 6.43 12.13 15.25
N THR A 434 6.43 11.24 14.27
CA THR A 434 7.44 11.22 13.22
C THR A 434 7.33 12.48 12.37
N MET A 435 6.13 12.90 12.02
CA MET A 435 5.91 14.16 11.29
C MET A 435 6.39 15.38 12.12
N ILE A 436 6.19 15.44 13.46
CA ILE A 436 6.80 16.48 14.28
C ILE A 436 8.33 16.52 14.10
N ASP A 437 8.97 15.36 14.10
CA ASP A 437 10.42 15.29 13.88
C ASP A 437 10.80 15.80 12.48
N LEU A 438 10.00 15.47 11.47
CA LEU A 438 10.20 15.97 10.11
C LEU A 438 9.94 17.47 9.97
N PHE A 439 8.95 18.03 10.64
CA PHE A 439 8.67 19.47 10.62
C PHE A 439 9.76 20.29 11.33
N THR A 440 10.29 19.79 12.45
CA THR A 440 11.17 20.55 13.32
C THR A 440 12.66 20.33 13.09
N ASN A 441 13.09 19.30 12.38
CA ASN A 441 14.50 18.92 12.20
C ASN A 441 14.92 18.93 10.74
N SER A 442 15.49 20.05 10.27
CA SER A 442 15.99 20.18 8.88
C SER A 442 17.12 19.20 8.57
N LYS A 443 18.05 18.98 9.53
CA LYS A 443 19.14 18.03 9.35
C LYS A 443 18.64 16.62 9.09
N LEU A 444 17.63 16.16 9.84
CA LEU A 444 16.99 14.85 9.59
C LEU A 444 16.41 14.77 8.18
N ARG A 445 15.70 15.80 7.72
CA ARG A 445 15.15 15.84 6.36
C ARG A 445 16.24 15.79 5.29
N GLU A 446 17.34 16.50 5.50
CA GLU A 446 18.49 16.47 4.58
C GLU A 446 19.16 15.08 4.52
N GLU A 447 19.32 14.41 5.65
CA GLU A 447 19.87 13.05 5.73
C GLU A 447 18.96 12.02 5.05
N ILE A 448 17.64 12.10 5.27
CA ILE A 448 16.62 11.29 4.60
C ILE A 448 16.68 11.49 3.07
N LYS A 449 16.72 12.75 2.61
CA LYS A 449 16.82 13.08 1.18
C LYS A 449 18.14 12.62 0.56
N LYS A 450 19.22 12.67 1.32
CA LYS A 450 20.53 12.18 0.87
C LYS A 450 20.51 10.67 0.64
N GLU A 451 19.98 9.90 1.59
CA GLU A 451 19.81 8.45 1.43
C GLU A 451 18.92 8.12 0.23
N PHE A 452 17.78 8.80 0.10
CA PHE A 452 16.87 8.63 -1.05
C PHE A 452 17.59 8.84 -2.38
N LYS A 453 18.32 9.95 -2.54
CA LYS A 453 19.09 10.23 -3.76
C LYS A 453 20.14 9.17 -4.06
N LEU A 454 20.83 8.69 -3.02
CA LEU A 454 21.84 7.63 -3.17
C LEU A 454 21.21 6.32 -3.66
N ARG A 455 20.06 5.92 -3.09
CA ARG A 455 19.37 4.68 -3.44
C ARG A 455 18.67 4.73 -4.79
N LYS A 456 18.04 5.85 -5.12
CA LYS A 456 17.40 6.07 -6.41
C LYS A 456 18.41 6.15 -7.54
N GLY A 457 19.60 6.70 -7.29
CA GLY A 457 20.62 6.96 -8.33
C GLY A 457 20.07 7.89 -9.41
N ASN A 458 20.42 7.59 -10.66
CA ASN A 458 20.00 8.36 -11.83
C ASN A 458 18.67 7.88 -12.43
N TYR A 459 17.93 7.00 -11.73
CA TYR A 459 16.68 6.48 -12.28
C TYR A 459 15.63 7.60 -12.42
N VAL A 460 15.10 7.73 -13.61
CA VAL A 460 13.95 8.60 -13.91
C VAL A 460 12.68 7.75 -13.77
N TYR A 461 11.83 8.15 -12.85
CA TYR A 461 10.59 7.43 -12.61
C TYR A 461 9.60 7.69 -13.75
N GLU A 462 9.00 6.61 -14.23
CA GLU A 462 7.87 6.62 -15.17
C GLU A 462 6.82 5.61 -14.67
N PRO A 463 5.53 6.01 -14.54
CA PRO A 463 4.49 5.09 -14.11
C PRO A 463 4.19 4.06 -15.20
N MET A 464 4.17 2.79 -14.83
CA MET A 464 3.85 1.67 -15.75
C MET A 464 2.33 1.52 -15.87
N LEU A 465 1.71 2.43 -16.59
CA LEU A 465 0.26 2.49 -16.82
C LEU A 465 -0.07 2.44 -18.32
N PRO A 466 -1.23 1.90 -18.71
CA PRO A 466 -1.73 2.06 -20.06
C PRO A 466 -2.06 3.53 -20.36
N PRO A 467 -2.11 3.92 -21.65
CA PRO A 467 -2.63 5.23 -22.03
C PRO A 467 -4.11 5.35 -21.67
N GLY A 468 -4.57 6.58 -21.41
CA GLY A 468 -5.98 6.86 -21.09
C GLY A 468 -6.26 7.03 -19.60
N PRO A 469 -7.52 7.14 -19.22
CA PRO A 469 -7.97 7.32 -17.83
C PRO A 469 -7.89 6.02 -17.01
N PRO A 470 -8.04 6.10 -15.67
CA PRO A 470 -8.21 4.93 -14.83
C PRO A 470 -9.38 4.04 -15.28
N PRO A 471 -9.30 2.72 -15.14
CA PRO A 471 -10.35 1.78 -15.56
C PRO A 471 -11.51 1.71 -14.56
N ILE A 472 -12.21 2.83 -14.40
CA ILE A 472 -13.33 2.97 -13.46
C ILE A 472 -14.56 2.23 -13.98
N GLY A 473 -15.09 1.28 -13.19
CA GLY A 473 -16.27 0.49 -13.56
C GLY A 473 -15.97 -0.71 -14.47
N GLU A 474 -14.71 -1.03 -14.73
CA GLU A 474 -14.31 -2.31 -15.35
C GLU A 474 -14.25 -3.42 -14.28
N GLU A 475 -14.89 -4.57 -14.56
CA GLU A 475 -14.87 -5.76 -13.70
C GLU A 475 -13.60 -6.62 -13.88
#